data_99fa4813fbbbdc893bc508a065a36b6e
#
_entry.id   99fa4813fbbbdc893bc508a065a36b6e
#
_cell.length_a   1.000
_cell.length_b   1.000
_cell.length_c   1.000
_cell.angle_alpha   90.00
_cell.angle_beta   90.00
_cell.angle_gamma   90.00
#
_symmetry.space_group_name_H-M   'P 1'
#
loop_
_entity.id
_entity.type
_entity.pdbx_description
1 polymer ?
#
loop_
_entity_poly.entity_id
_entity_poly.type
_entity_poly.pdbx_seq_one_letter_code
_entity_poly.pdbx_strand_id
1 'polypeptide(L)'
;MTEERKSENALRKPRVDVVIPTYKPGKKFSRLLKMLEKQTYPVGKIIVMNTEKAFWNEKGFEGIGNLHVHHLTKAEFDHGATRNRGMRFSRADIVVFMTDDAVPADEFLIEKLVGAFEQRGPEGEAVIMAYARQLPDKDC
;
A
#
# COMPACT_ATOMS: atom_id res chain seq x y z
N MET A 1 -24.98 -20.47 -9.00
CA MET A 1 -23.78 -20.00 -9.49
C MET A 1 -22.96 -21.03 -10.20
N THR A 2 -22.53 -20.64 -11.28
CA THR A 2 -21.98 -21.55 -12.25
C THR A 2 -20.48 -21.73 -12.07
N GLU A 3 -19.95 -22.81 -12.60
CA GLU A 3 -18.52 -23.07 -12.60
C GLU A 3 -17.74 -21.98 -13.33
N GLU A 4 -18.34 -21.34 -14.35
CA GLU A 4 -17.75 -20.22 -15.07
C GLU A 4 -17.36 -19.07 -14.15
N ARG A 5 -18.22 -18.75 -13.18
CA ARG A 5 -17.96 -17.66 -12.25
C ARG A 5 -16.83 -18.01 -11.27
N LYS A 6 -16.69 -19.27 -10.89
CA LYS A 6 -15.56 -19.75 -10.08
C LYS A 6 -14.26 -19.69 -10.88
N SER A 7 -14.30 -20.03 -12.17
CA SER A 7 -13.13 -19.92 -13.05
C SER A 7 -12.70 -18.48 -13.24
N GLU A 8 -13.65 -17.55 -13.44
CA GLU A 8 -13.34 -16.14 -13.55
C GLU A 8 -12.68 -15.59 -12.28
N ASN A 9 -13.20 -15.99 -11.09
CA ASN A 9 -12.61 -15.58 -9.82
C ASN A 9 -11.20 -16.16 -9.63
N ALA A 10 -10.97 -17.40 -10.06
CA ALA A 10 -9.66 -18.03 -9.96
C ALA A 10 -8.62 -17.39 -10.88
N LEU A 11 -9.06 -16.87 -12.04
CA LEU A 11 -8.19 -16.21 -13.01
C LEU A 11 -7.98 -14.73 -12.73
N ARG A 12 -8.81 -14.16 -11.88
CA ARG A 12 -8.72 -12.75 -11.54
C ARG A 12 -7.54 -12.50 -10.61
N LYS A 13 -6.70 -11.55 -11.00
CA LYS A 13 -5.60 -11.12 -10.14
C LYS A 13 -6.13 -10.42 -8.90
N PRO A 14 -5.54 -10.68 -7.72
CA PRO A 14 -5.90 -9.94 -6.51
C PRO A 14 -5.77 -8.44 -6.68
N ARG A 15 -6.71 -7.69 -6.13
CA ARG A 15 -6.62 -6.24 -6.06
C ARG A 15 -5.78 -5.86 -4.86
N VAL A 16 -4.86 -4.92 -5.06
CA VAL A 16 -3.93 -4.46 -4.03
C VAL A 16 -4.14 -2.98 -3.78
N ASP A 17 -4.38 -2.62 -2.53
CA ASP A 17 -4.35 -1.24 -2.07
C ASP A 17 -3.17 -1.05 -1.13
N VAL A 18 -2.66 0.18 -1.05
CA VAL A 18 -1.55 0.53 -0.18
C VAL A 18 -2.03 1.55 0.84
N VAL A 19 -1.72 1.34 2.12
CA VAL A 19 -2.04 2.27 3.21
C VAL A 19 -0.74 2.86 3.74
N ILE A 20 -0.66 4.19 3.75
CA ILE A 20 0.55 4.90 4.16
C ILE A 20 0.19 5.98 5.19
N PRO A 21 0.51 5.78 6.48
CA PRO A 21 0.45 6.86 7.46
C PRO A 21 1.58 7.84 7.16
N THR A 22 1.30 9.13 7.23
CA THR A 22 2.34 10.15 7.01
C THR A 22 2.17 11.34 7.94
N TYR A 23 3.29 11.95 8.26
CA TYR A 23 3.38 13.19 9.05
C TYR A 23 4.46 14.06 8.43
N LYS A 24 4.10 15.27 8.01
CA LYS A 24 5.01 16.18 7.30
C LYS A 24 5.70 15.51 6.11
N PRO A 25 4.93 15.07 5.11
CA PRO A 25 5.49 14.33 3.97
C PRO A 25 6.57 15.14 3.27
N GLY A 26 7.69 14.49 2.98
CA GLY A 26 8.86 15.08 2.37
C GLY A 26 9.21 14.45 1.03
N LYS A 27 10.48 14.59 0.64
CA LYS A 27 10.98 14.08 -0.66
C LYS A 27 10.86 12.57 -0.78
N LYS A 28 11.10 11.82 0.28
CA LYS A 28 10.98 10.36 0.27
C LYS A 28 9.55 9.92 0.00
N PHE A 29 8.58 10.63 0.57
CA PHE A 29 7.17 10.34 0.33
C PHE A 29 6.81 10.57 -1.14
N SER A 30 7.30 11.66 -1.74
CA SER A 30 7.09 11.92 -3.16
C SER A 30 7.70 10.83 -4.05
N ARG A 31 8.90 10.35 -3.70
CA ARG A 31 9.54 9.23 -4.40
C ARG A 31 8.76 7.94 -4.25
N LEU A 32 8.23 7.70 -3.04
CA LEU A 32 7.39 6.54 -2.77
C LEU A 32 6.19 6.51 -3.70
N LEU A 33 5.47 7.64 -3.82
CA LEU A 33 4.31 7.72 -4.70
C LEU A 33 4.68 7.47 -6.16
N LYS A 34 5.80 8.03 -6.63
CA LYS A 34 6.29 7.81 -7.99
C LYS A 34 6.65 6.35 -8.24
N MET A 35 7.29 5.71 -7.27
CA MET A 35 7.66 4.29 -7.39
C MET A 35 6.45 3.37 -7.34
N LEU A 36 5.41 3.74 -6.61
CA LEU A 36 4.16 2.97 -6.60
C LEU A 36 3.46 3.05 -7.95
N GLU A 37 3.53 4.21 -8.62
CA GLU A 37 2.98 4.38 -9.97
C GLU A 37 3.69 3.49 -10.99
N LYS A 38 4.99 3.26 -10.81
CA LYS A 38 5.82 2.48 -11.74
C LYS A 38 5.81 0.97 -11.50
N GLN A 39 5.09 0.50 -10.48
CA GLN A 39 5.09 -0.92 -10.16
C GLN A 39 4.53 -1.76 -11.30
N THR A 40 5.16 -2.90 -11.55
CA THR A 40 4.70 -3.86 -12.57
C THR A 40 3.34 -4.45 -12.23
N TYR A 41 3.06 -4.62 -10.95
CA TYR A 41 1.74 -5.03 -10.48
C TYR A 41 0.93 -3.77 -10.15
N PRO A 42 -0.23 -3.57 -10.76
CA PRO A 42 -0.98 -2.33 -10.58
C PRO A 42 -1.47 -2.16 -9.15
N VAL A 43 -1.26 -0.97 -8.61
CA VAL A 43 -1.78 -0.57 -7.31
C VAL A 43 -3.16 0.03 -7.53
N GLY A 44 -4.14 -0.41 -6.74
CA GLY A 44 -5.49 0.13 -6.76
C GLY A 44 -5.52 1.50 -6.11
N LYS A 45 -5.97 1.56 -4.85
CA LYS A 45 -5.97 2.82 -4.09
C LYS A 45 -4.68 2.97 -3.31
N ILE A 46 -4.18 4.20 -3.27
CA ILE A 46 -3.13 4.62 -2.32
C ILE A 46 -3.84 5.43 -1.26
N ILE A 47 -4.02 4.85 -0.09
CA ILE A 47 -4.77 5.44 1.02
C ILE A 47 -3.76 6.08 1.97
N VAL A 48 -3.72 7.40 2.01
CA VAL A 48 -2.80 8.16 2.85
C VAL A 48 -3.53 8.65 4.08
N MET A 49 -3.05 8.27 5.24
CA MET A 49 -3.55 8.73 6.53
C MET A 49 -2.61 9.84 7.01
N ASN A 50 -2.95 11.07 6.64
CA ASN A 50 -2.08 12.22 6.90
C ASN A 50 -2.38 12.85 8.25
N THR A 51 -1.36 12.98 9.09
CA THR A 51 -1.44 13.68 10.37
C THR A 51 -1.15 15.16 10.14
N GLU A 52 -2.09 16.01 10.53
CA GLU A 52 -2.08 17.46 10.43
C GLU A 52 -2.21 17.96 8.99
N LYS A 53 -3.41 18.33 8.63
CA LYS A 53 -3.76 18.88 7.31
C LYS A 53 -2.88 20.06 6.89
N ALA A 54 -2.42 20.87 7.86
CA ALA A 54 -1.60 22.05 7.59
C ALA A 54 -0.29 21.71 6.88
N PHE A 55 0.23 20.50 7.06
CA PHE A 55 1.48 20.06 6.45
C PHE A 55 1.29 19.32 5.13
N TRP A 56 0.04 19.20 4.66
CA TRP A 56 -0.25 18.52 3.40
C TRP A 56 -0.24 19.52 2.25
N ASN A 57 0.54 19.25 1.22
CA ASN A 57 0.62 20.06 0.01
C ASN A 57 -0.27 19.44 -1.09
N GLU A 58 -1.51 19.91 -1.18
CA GLU A 58 -2.46 19.38 -2.17
C GLU A 58 -1.98 19.55 -3.60
N LYS A 59 -1.37 20.70 -3.91
CA LYS A 59 -0.90 20.98 -5.28
C LYS A 59 0.20 20.02 -5.73
N GLY A 60 1.05 19.56 -4.81
CA GLY A 60 2.14 18.65 -5.14
C GLY A 60 1.67 17.27 -5.54
N PHE A 61 0.45 16.91 -5.19
CA PHE A 61 -0.08 15.56 -5.42
C PHE A 61 -1.34 15.54 -6.30
N GLU A 62 -1.68 16.68 -6.91
CA GLU A 62 -2.72 16.72 -7.91
C GLU A 62 -2.33 15.86 -9.11
N GLY A 63 -3.26 15.21 -9.73
CA GLY A 63 -3.00 14.37 -10.90
C GLY A 63 -2.71 12.90 -10.57
N ILE A 64 -2.59 12.55 -9.28
CA ILE A 64 -2.49 11.14 -8.89
C ILE A 64 -3.91 10.62 -8.65
N GLY A 65 -4.50 10.02 -9.68
CA GLY A 65 -5.93 9.69 -9.70
C GLY A 65 -6.38 8.66 -8.69
N ASN A 66 -5.48 7.79 -8.23
CA ASN A 66 -5.78 6.74 -7.26
C ASN A 66 -5.37 7.09 -5.82
N LEU A 67 -4.99 8.35 -5.57
CA LEU A 67 -4.60 8.82 -4.24
C LEU A 67 -5.84 9.26 -3.46
N HIS A 68 -6.00 8.69 -2.28
CA HIS A 68 -7.09 9.02 -1.35
C HIS A 68 -6.48 9.46 -0.03
N VAL A 69 -6.67 10.72 0.32
CA VAL A 69 -6.04 11.31 1.51
C VAL A 69 -7.08 11.55 2.59
N HIS A 70 -6.79 11.09 3.78
CA HIS A 70 -7.61 11.33 4.97
C HIS A 70 -6.76 12.03 6.01
N HIS A 71 -7.24 13.18 6.48
CA HIS A 71 -6.51 13.98 7.45
C HIS A 71 -6.94 13.66 8.87
N LEU A 72 -5.97 13.56 9.77
CA LEU A 72 -6.22 13.41 11.20
C LEU A 72 -5.33 14.38 11.99
N THR A 73 -5.71 14.63 13.24
CA THR A 73 -4.90 15.45 14.13
C THR A 73 -3.87 14.58 14.85
N LYS A 74 -2.86 15.22 15.46
CA LYS A 74 -1.89 14.50 16.29
C LYS A 74 -2.56 13.74 17.42
N ALA A 75 -3.61 14.31 18.00
CA ALA A 75 -4.35 13.67 19.09
C ALA A 75 -5.05 12.39 18.63
N GLU A 76 -5.48 12.34 17.38
CA GLU A 76 -6.15 11.18 16.81
C GLU A 76 -5.16 10.09 16.37
N PHE A 77 -3.89 10.45 16.19
CA PHE A 77 -2.90 9.52 15.66
C PHE A 77 -2.54 8.44 16.67
N ASP A 78 -2.61 7.19 16.22
CA ASP A 78 -2.14 6.01 16.93
C ASP A 78 -1.70 5.02 15.85
N HIS A 79 -0.52 4.45 15.98
CA HIS A 79 0.06 3.60 14.93
C HIS A 79 -0.88 2.47 14.49
N GLY A 80 -1.39 1.71 15.44
CA GLY A 80 -2.28 0.59 15.12
C GLY A 80 -3.66 1.05 14.66
N ALA A 81 -4.27 1.99 15.38
CA ALA A 81 -5.60 2.49 15.04
C ALA A 81 -5.63 3.21 13.70
N THR A 82 -4.58 3.96 13.37
CA THR A 82 -4.49 4.69 12.11
C THR A 82 -4.40 3.72 10.92
N ARG A 83 -3.60 2.66 11.05
CA ARG A 83 -3.52 1.61 10.02
C ARG A 83 -4.85 0.89 9.85
N ASN A 84 -5.50 0.54 10.95
CA ASN A 84 -6.83 -0.10 10.91
C ASN A 84 -7.87 0.81 10.25
N ARG A 85 -7.85 2.09 10.56
CA ARG A 85 -8.72 3.08 9.91
C ARG A 85 -8.48 3.14 8.41
N GLY A 86 -7.21 3.20 8.02
CA GLY A 86 -6.83 3.20 6.60
C GLY A 86 -7.32 1.95 5.89
N MET A 87 -7.17 0.79 6.52
CA MET A 87 -7.62 -0.47 5.97
C MET A 87 -9.13 -0.50 5.72
N ARG A 88 -9.92 0.18 6.54
CA ARG A 88 -11.38 0.25 6.37
C ARG A 88 -11.80 0.97 5.10
N PHE A 89 -10.95 1.81 4.53
CA PHE A 89 -11.23 2.47 3.26
C PHE A 89 -10.90 1.60 2.06
N SER A 90 -10.31 0.43 2.28
CA SER A 90 -9.96 -0.51 1.23
C SER A 90 -10.98 -1.62 1.10
N ARG A 91 -11.25 -2.01 -0.14
CA ARG A 91 -12.02 -3.22 -0.47
C ARG A 91 -11.20 -4.16 -1.32
N ALA A 92 -9.89 -3.98 -1.30
CA ALA A 92 -8.97 -4.83 -2.03
C ALA A 92 -8.82 -6.19 -1.36
N ASP A 93 -8.31 -7.14 -2.10
CA ASP A 93 -8.03 -8.48 -1.59
C ASP A 93 -6.79 -8.49 -0.71
N ILE A 94 -5.84 -7.60 -1.03
CA ILE A 94 -4.57 -7.45 -0.32
C ILE A 94 -4.37 -5.98 0.03
N VAL A 95 -4.01 -5.72 1.27
CA VAL A 95 -3.63 -4.37 1.72
C VAL A 95 -2.17 -4.40 2.13
N VAL A 96 -1.39 -3.50 1.55
CA VAL A 96 0.03 -3.35 1.87
C VAL A 96 0.19 -2.11 2.75
N PHE A 97 0.78 -2.28 3.91
CA PHE A 97 1.11 -1.16 4.79
C PHE A 97 2.54 -0.73 4.54
N MET A 98 2.74 0.56 4.32
CA MET A 98 4.06 1.13 4.11
C MET A 98 4.24 2.35 4.98
N THR A 99 5.46 2.58 5.46
CA THR A 99 5.82 3.84 6.11
C THR A 99 6.11 4.88 5.04
N ASP A 100 5.98 6.16 5.38
CA ASP A 100 6.08 7.25 4.40
C ASP A 100 7.48 7.49 3.84
N ASP A 101 8.48 6.85 4.40
CA ASP A 101 9.88 6.90 3.95
C ASP A 101 10.37 5.58 3.33
N ALA A 102 9.49 4.60 3.20
CA ALA A 102 9.85 3.27 2.67
C ALA A 102 9.71 3.23 1.15
N VAL A 103 10.66 3.83 0.45
CA VAL A 103 10.66 3.85 -1.02
C VAL A 103 11.01 2.48 -1.57
N PRO A 104 10.17 1.89 -2.46
CA PRO A 104 10.51 0.63 -3.09
C PRO A 104 11.85 0.69 -3.82
N ALA A 105 12.66 -0.35 -3.65
CA ALA A 105 13.98 -0.42 -4.29
C ALA A 105 13.89 -0.60 -5.80
N ASP A 106 12.78 -1.19 -6.27
CA ASP A 106 12.54 -1.45 -7.70
C ASP A 106 11.04 -1.46 -8.02
N GLU A 107 10.71 -1.72 -9.26
CA GLU A 107 9.34 -1.75 -9.76
C GLU A 107 8.60 -3.07 -9.48
N PHE A 108 9.24 -4.03 -8.82
CA PHE A 108 8.72 -5.38 -8.62
C PHE A 108 8.25 -5.67 -7.20
N LEU A 109 8.28 -4.68 -6.30
CA LEU A 109 7.93 -4.90 -4.90
C LEU A 109 6.53 -5.49 -4.72
N ILE A 110 5.53 -4.87 -5.34
CA ILE A 110 4.14 -5.30 -5.18
C ILE A 110 3.93 -6.67 -5.81
N GLU A 111 4.52 -6.90 -6.98
CA GLU A 111 4.48 -8.21 -7.65
C GLU A 111 5.04 -9.32 -6.75
N LYS A 112 6.18 -9.06 -6.12
CA LYS A 112 6.81 -10.03 -5.21
C LYS A 112 5.97 -10.29 -3.96
N LEU A 113 5.34 -9.25 -3.40
CA LEU A 113 4.47 -9.41 -2.24
C LEU A 113 3.23 -10.23 -2.59
N VAL A 114 2.61 -9.96 -3.74
CA VAL A 114 1.47 -10.74 -4.22
C VAL A 114 1.87 -12.19 -4.45
N GLY A 115 3.03 -12.43 -5.07
CA GLY A 115 3.56 -13.76 -5.28
C GLY A 115 3.74 -14.54 -3.99
N ALA A 116 4.18 -13.87 -2.92
CA ALA A 116 4.32 -14.49 -1.61
C ALA A 116 2.97 -14.95 -1.05
N PHE A 117 1.90 -14.20 -1.28
CA PHE A 117 0.56 -14.59 -0.84
C PHE A 117 0.01 -15.79 -1.63
N GLU A 118 0.47 -16.00 -2.83
CA GLU A 118 0.06 -17.14 -3.66
C GLU A 118 0.78 -18.43 -3.30
N GLN A 119 1.88 -18.35 -2.56
CA GLN A 119 2.61 -19.52 -2.10
C GLN A 119 1.83 -20.27 -1.03
N ARG A 120 2.01 -21.60 -1.01
CA ARG A 120 1.44 -22.44 0.03
C ARG A 120 2.55 -23.03 0.86
N GLY A 121 2.31 -23.20 2.16
CA GLY A 121 3.21 -23.92 3.03
C GLY A 121 3.26 -25.41 2.71
N PRO A 122 4.15 -26.19 3.40
CA PRO A 122 4.30 -27.61 3.13
C PRO A 122 3.02 -28.44 3.24
N GLU A 123 2.07 -27.98 4.06
CA GLU A 123 0.78 -28.64 4.26
C GLU A 123 -0.35 -27.98 3.49
N GLY A 124 -0.03 -27.03 2.57
CA GLY A 124 -1.02 -26.36 1.74
C GLY A 124 -1.67 -25.16 2.39
N GLU A 125 -1.21 -24.74 3.56
CA GLU A 125 -1.76 -23.56 4.25
C GLU A 125 -1.44 -22.27 3.50
N ALA A 126 -2.37 -21.30 3.56
CA ALA A 126 -2.20 -20.02 2.92
C ALA A 126 -1.25 -19.13 3.70
N VAL A 127 -0.46 -18.34 2.97
CA VAL A 127 0.35 -17.26 3.58
C VAL A 127 -0.59 -16.10 3.89
N ILE A 128 -0.63 -15.65 5.15
CA ILE A 128 -1.48 -14.55 5.58
C ILE A 128 -0.72 -13.24 5.83
N MET A 129 0.60 -13.29 5.80
CA MET A 129 1.43 -12.11 6.01
C MET A 129 2.74 -12.26 5.25
N ALA A 130 3.16 -11.21 4.57
CA ALA A 130 4.41 -11.17 3.84
C ALA A 130 5.11 -9.84 4.11
N TYR A 131 6.44 -9.86 4.16
CA TYR A 131 7.26 -8.67 4.38
C TYR A 131 8.25 -8.49 3.26
N ALA A 132 8.44 -7.24 2.86
CA ALA A 132 9.56 -6.87 2.01
C ALA A 132 10.76 -6.52 2.89
N ARG A 133 11.93 -6.89 2.42
CA ARG A 133 13.17 -6.53 3.11
C ARG A 133 13.43 -5.04 2.93
N GLN A 134 13.64 -4.35 4.04
CA GLN A 134 14.02 -2.95 4.00
C GLN A 134 15.54 -2.85 3.87
N LEU A 135 16.00 -2.09 2.87
CA LEU A 135 17.41 -1.84 2.68
C LEU A 135 17.79 -0.51 3.33
N PRO A 136 19.00 -0.41 3.94
CA PRO A 136 19.45 0.87 4.50
C PRO A 136 19.67 1.89 3.39
N ASP A 137 19.52 3.18 3.73
CA ASP A 137 19.87 4.26 2.84
C ASP A 137 21.36 4.25 2.54
N LYS A 138 21.74 4.64 1.32
CA LYS A 138 23.15 4.67 0.91
C LYS A 138 23.99 5.67 1.70
N ASP A 139 23.32 6.65 2.28
CA ASP A 139 23.97 7.73 3.04
C ASP A 139 24.00 7.49 4.55
N CYS A 140 23.61 6.30 5.00
CA CYS A 140 23.70 5.90 6.41
C CYS A 140 25.00 5.21 6.72
#